data_105079c22f5b645865a617692bd0c56e
#
_entry.id   105079c22f5b645865a617692bd0c56e
#
_cell.length_a   1.000
_cell.length_b   1.000
_cell.length_c   1.000
_cell.angle_alpha   90.00
_cell.angle_beta   90.00
_cell.angle_gamma   90.00
#
_symmetry.space_group_name_H-M   'P 1'
#
loop_
_entity.id
_entity.type
_entity.pdbx_description
1 polymer ?
#
loop_
_entity_poly.entity_id
_entity_poly.type
_entity_poly.pdbx_seq_one_letter_code
_entity_poly.pdbx_strand_id
1 'polypeptide(L)'
;MSDEGKRWRRLIHFDLLDAGLDYFHLDSAATYHHIRVWMDEHGFDHDQLSGYISRRPMTNREVFRLHDRFVEENPQIAACCEGWRATEIGGDLELGARTARFVKRYGPDYERMSRMVRQVRDLRNQGKKISWRTVRDVIRSWGRPAAPKRGSHPRR
;
A
#
# COMPACT_ATOMS: atom_id res chain seq x y z
N MET A 1 16.01 21.96 15.63
CA MET A 1 14.67 22.63 15.46
C MET A 1 13.63 21.55 15.62
N SER A 2 12.88 21.65 16.67
CA SER A 2 11.88 20.66 17.08
C SER A 2 10.74 20.62 16.07
N ASP A 3 10.48 19.42 15.54
CA ASP A 3 9.39 19.08 14.62
C ASP A 3 7.98 19.07 15.33
N GLU A 4 7.89 19.74 16.46
CA GLU A 4 6.72 19.70 17.36
C GLU A 4 5.44 20.35 16.82
N GLY A 5 5.52 21.03 15.69
CA GLY A 5 4.36 21.73 15.10
C GLY A 5 3.85 21.15 13.78
N LYS A 6 4.62 20.32 13.11
CA LYS A 6 4.21 19.76 11.83
C LYS A 6 3.20 18.64 12.01
N ARG A 7 2.12 18.71 11.25
CA ARG A 7 1.06 17.71 11.24
C ARG A 7 1.04 16.97 9.91
N TRP A 8 1.05 15.64 9.99
CA TRP A 8 0.96 14.76 8.83
C TRP A 8 -0.07 13.67 9.07
N ARG A 9 -0.72 13.21 8.03
CA ARG A 9 -1.43 11.93 8.12
C ARG A 9 -0.40 10.84 8.38
N ARG A 10 -0.77 9.84 9.16
CA ARG A 10 0.12 8.78 9.61
C ARG A 10 -0.38 7.44 9.09
N LEU A 11 0.53 6.67 8.53
CA LEU A 11 0.35 5.24 8.33
C LEU A 11 1.03 4.52 9.48
N ILE A 12 0.25 3.87 10.31
CA ILE A 12 0.75 2.99 11.38
C ILE A 12 0.67 1.57 10.90
N HIS A 13 1.75 0.81 11.04
CA HIS A 13 1.76 -0.62 10.81
C HIS A 13 2.64 -1.34 11.82
N PHE A 14 2.37 -2.62 12.00
CA PHE A 14 3.04 -3.55 12.90
C PHE A 14 2.76 -4.96 12.42
N ASP A 15 3.49 -5.92 12.95
CA ASP A 15 3.25 -7.35 12.76
C ASP A 15 2.91 -7.99 14.10
N LEU A 16 2.08 -9.04 14.08
CA LEU A 16 1.79 -9.86 15.25
C LEU A 16 2.66 -11.11 15.24
N LEU A 17 3.36 -11.34 16.34
CA LEU A 17 4.19 -12.52 16.55
C LEU A 17 3.33 -13.70 16.99
N ASP A 18 3.31 -14.78 16.21
CA ASP A 18 2.59 -16.00 16.53
C ASP A 18 2.98 -16.59 17.91
N ALA A 19 4.28 -16.57 18.21
CA ALA A 19 4.77 -17.04 19.52
C ALA A 19 4.21 -16.22 20.70
N GLY A 20 3.99 -14.92 20.52
CA GLY A 20 3.35 -14.09 21.54
C GLY A 20 1.86 -14.39 21.68
N LEU A 21 1.17 -14.57 20.55
CA LEU A 21 -0.25 -14.94 20.53
C LEU A 21 -0.47 -16.30 21.23
N ASP A 22 0.36 -17.28 20.92
CA ASP A 22 0.32 -18.60 21.54
C ASP A 22 0.58 -18.52 23.06
N TYR A 23 1.56 -17.73 23.48
CA TYR A 23 1.89 -17.54 24.88
C TYR A 23 0.73 -16.97 25.69
N PHE A 24 0.00 -16.00 25.14
CA PHE A 24 -1.14 -15.37 25.79
C PHE A 24 -2.48 -16.05 25.47
N HIS A 25 -2.49 -17.15 24.73
CA HIS A 25 -3.69 -17.86 24.26
C HIS A 25 -4.65 -16.94 23.49
N LEU A 26 -4.11 -16.08 22.65
CA LEU A 26 -4.89 -15.14 21.80
C LEU A 26 -5.11 -15.74 20.41
N ASP A 27 -6.35 -15.70 19.95
CA ASP A 27 -6.69 -16.01 18.57
C ASP A 27 -6.25 -14.88 17.63
N SER A 28 -5.54 -15.22 16.57
CA SER A 28 -4.97 -14.24 15.63
C SER A 28 -6.06 -13.39 14.96
N ALA A 29 -7.11 -14.04 14.45
CA ALA A 29 -8.17 -13.32 13.74
C ALA A 29 -8.97 -12.40 14.69
N ALA A 30 -9.27 -12.89 15.89
CA ALA A 30 -9.93 -12.10 16.92
C ALA A 30 -9.07 -10.91 17.37
N THR A 31 -7.74 -11.11 17.47
CA THR A 31 -6.80 -10.08 17.87
C THR A 31 -6.71 -8.97 16.80
N TYR A 32 -6.59 -9.34 15.52
CA TYR A 32 -6.62 -8.35 14.42
C TYR A 32 -7.96 -7.61 14.37
N HIS A 33 -9.07 -8.29 14.59
CA HIS A 33 -10.38 -7.64 14.64
C HIS A 33 -10.46 -6.64 15.80
N HIS A 34 -9.98 -7.01 16.99
CA HIS A 34 -9.95 -6.13 18.17
C HIS A 34 -9.11 -4.87 17.89
N ILE A 35 -7.90 -5.04 17.33
CA ILE A 35 -7.05 -3.91 16.97
C ILE A 35 -7.75 -3.00 15.96
N ARG A 36 -8.39 -3.58 14.95
CA ARG A 36 -9.11 -2.83 13.93
C ARG A 36 -10.22 -1.96 14.54
N VAL A 37 -11.01 -2.51 15.44
CA VAL A 37 -12.07 -1.77 16.15
C VAL A 37 -11.45 -0.64 16.97
N TRP A 38 -10.42 -0.94 17.74
CA TRP A 38 -9.73 0.06 18.56
C TRP A 38 -9.16 1.20 17.71
N MET A 39 -8.51 0.89 16.60
CA MET A 39 -7.95 1.90 15.68
C MET A 39 -9.03 2.76 15.04
N ASP A 40 -10.17 2.15 14.64
CA ASP A 40 -11.32 2.88 14.10
C ASP A 40 -11.89 3.89 15.12
N GLU A 41 -12.06 3.48 16.37
CA GLU A 41 -12.52 4.34 17.47
C GLU A 41 -11.55 5.50 17.75
N HIS A 42 -10.27 5.33 17.42
CA HIS A 42 -9.22 6.34 17.62
C HIS A 42 -8.88 7.15 16.35
N GLY A 43 -9.73 7.07 15.32
CA GLY A 43 -9.66 7.92 14.15
C GLY A 43 -8.73 7.43 13.04
N PHE A 44 -8.60 6.11 12.90
CA PHE A 44 -7.83 5.48 11.84
C PHE A 44 -8.72 4.60 10.98
N ASP A 45 -8.47 4.62 9.68
CA ASP A 45 -9.04 3.70 8.71
C ASP A 45 -8.07 2.55 8.47
N HIS A 46 -8.61 1.33 8.38
CA HIS A 46 -7.82 0.17 8.00
C HIS A 46 -7.50 0.27 6.51
N ASP A 47 -6.21 0.19 6.19
CA ASP A 47 -5.73 0.23 4.80
C ASP A 47 -5.58 -1.21 4.27
N GLN A 48 -4.41 -1.77 4.41
CA GLN A 48 -4.14 -3.15 3.95
C GLN A 48 -3.42 -3.93 5.05
N LEU A 49 -3.77 -5.21 5.21
CA LEU A 49 -3.16 -6.12 6.18
C LEU A 49 -3.17 -5.51 7.61
N SER A 50 -2.01 -5.12 8.11
CA SER A 50 -1.82 -4.49 9.42
C SER A 50 -1.56 -2.98 9.34
N GLY A 51 -1.99 -2.33 8.25
CA GLY A 51 -1.84 -0.89 8.02
C GLY A 51 -3.08 -0.10 8.44
N TYR A 52 -2.87 1.03 9.13
CA TYR A 52 -3.92 1.93 9.58
C TYR A 52 -3.56 3.37 9.26
N ILE A 53 -4.43 4.07 8.55
CA ILE A 53 -4.22 5.45 8.12
C ILE A 53 -5.04 6.40 8.98
N SER A 54 -4.39 7.40 9.57
CA SER A 54 -5.09 8.43 10.34
C SER A 54 -6.04 9.25 9.46
N ARG A 55 -7.28 9.45 9.91
CA ARG A 55 -8.27 10.29 9.20
C ARG A 55 -7.87 11.76 9.16
N ARG A 56 -7.12 12.21 10.15
CA ARG A 56 -6.63 13.58 10.27
C ARG A 56 -5.10 13.64 10.39
N PRO A 57 -4.48 14.79 10.05
CA PRO A 57 -3.08 15.02 10.34
C PRO A 57 -2.80 15.02 11.85
N MET A 58 -1.68 14.42 12.23
CA MET A 58 -1.25 14.27 13.62
C MET A 58 0.19 14.74 13.79
N THR A 59 0.50 15.30 14.96
CA THR A 59 1.86 15.56 15.40
C THR A 59 2.52 14.28 15.93
N ASN A 60 3.84 14.25 16.02
CA ASN A 60 4.56 13.14 16.65
C ASN A 60 4.08 12.87 18.08
N ARG A 61 3.83 13.93 18.84
CA ARG A 61 3.33 13.83 20.23
C ARG A 61 1.96 13.16 20.31
N GLU A 62 1.05 13.45 19.37
CA GLU A 62 -0.25 12.78 19.30
C GLU A 62 -0.11 11.29 18.96
N VAL A 63 0.83 10.94 18.08
CA VAL A 63 1.14 9.53 17.73
C VAL A 63 1.70 8.78 18.94
N PHE A 64 2.64 9.37 19.69
CA PHE A 64 3.18 8.75 20.90
C PHE A 64 2.11 8.53 21.97
N ARG A 65 1.24 9.51 22.19
CA ARG A 65 0.12 9.37 23.15
C ARG A 65 -0.85 8.26 22.72
N LEU A 66 -1.12 8.13 21.43
CA LEU A 66 -1.95 7.05 20.89
C LEU A 66 -1.31 5.70 21.17
N HIS A 67 -0.02 5.55 20.85
CA HIS A 67 0.73 4.33 21.10
C HIS A 67 0.72 3.95 22.59
N ASP A 68 1.05 4.88 23.46
CA ASP A 68 1.10 4.65 24.91
C ASP A 68 -0.27 4.21 25.43
N ARG A 69 -1.33 4.87 24.98
CA ARG A 69 -2.70 4.48 25.31
C ARG A 69 -3.06 3.08 24.83
N PHE A 70 -2.65 2.71 23.61
CA PHE A 70 -2.84 1.33 23.12
C PHE A 70 -2.15 0.31 24.02
N VAL A 71 -0.91 0.56 24.40
CA VAL A 71 -0.14 -0.31 25.29
C VAL A 71 -0.79 -0.44 26.67
N GLU A 72 -1.28 0.66 27.23
CA GLU A 72 -1.97 0.67 28.54
C GLU A 72 -3.30 -0.10 28.48
N GLU A 73 -4.09 0.08 27.44
CA GLU A 73 -5.40 -0.57 27.30
C GLU A 73 -5.31 -2.03 26.82
N ASN A 74 -4.24 -2.40 26.10
CA ASN A 74 -4.09 -3.71 25.48
C ASN A 74 -2.68 -4.32 25.71
N PRO A 75 -2.24 -4.50 26.97
CA PRO A 75 -0.85 -4.85 27.26
C PRO A 75 -0.42 -6.20 26.69
N GLN A 76 -1.29 -7.19 26.66
CA GLN A 76 -0.97 -8.53 26.11
C GLN A 76 -0.82 -8.45 24.57
N ILE A 77 -1.73 -7.75 23.89
CA ILE A 77 -1.68 -7.56 22.45
C ILE A 77 -0.45 -6.75 22.08
N ALA A 78 -0.17 -5.67 22.80
CA ALA A 78 1.02 -4.85 22.59
C ALA A 78 2.32 -5.65 22.72
N ALA A 79 2.39 -6.60 23.66
CA ALA A 79 3.52 -7.50 23.81
C ALA A 79 3.70 -8.46 22.63
N CYS A 80 2.64 -8.72 21.85
CA CYS A 80 2.70 -9.54 20.65
C CYS A 80 3.05 -8.73 19.39
N CYS A 81 3.00 -7.40 19.45
CA CYS A 81 3.28 -6.55 18.29
C CYS A 81 4.78 -6.31 18.12
N GLU A 82 5.26 -6.48 16.90
CA GLU A 82 6.62 -6.07 16.53
C GLU A 82 6.59 -5.10 15.35
N GLY A 83 7.72 -4.45 15.10
CA GLY A 83 7.89 -3.59 13.94
C GLY A 83 6.98 -2.37 13.91
N TRP A 84 6.48 -1.91 15.06
CA TRP A 84 5.66 -0.72 15.14
C TRP A 84 6.32 0.47 14.47
N ARG A 85 5.65 1.03 13.48
CA ARG A 85 6.12 2.23 12.77
C ARG A 85 4.95 3.15 12.45
N ALA A 86 5.22 4.45 12.57
CA ALA A 86 4.34 5.50 12.07
C ALA A 86 5.08 6.26 10.97
N THR A 87 4.61 6.10 9.74
CA THR A 87 5.17 6.77 8.57
C THR A 87 4.36 8.00 8.24
N GLU A 88 5.03 9.08 7.87
CA GLU A 88 4.38 10.31 7.41
C GLU A 88 3.87 10.15 5.99
N ILE A 89 2.60 10.53 5.76
CA ILE A 89 1.99 10.49 4.44
C ILE A 89 1.73 11.93 4.01
N GLY A 90 2.32 12.33 2.88
CA GLY A 90 2.17 13.69 2.35
C GLY A 90 0.78 13.96 1.76
N GLY A 91 0.03 12.94 1.40
CA GLY A 91 -1.32 13.03 0.84
C GLY A 91 -1.64 11.85 -0.06
N ASP A 92 -2.91 11.67 -0.34
CA ASP A 92 -3.36 10.63 -1.27
C ASP A 92 -3.30 11.16 -2.70
N LEU A 93 -2.72 10.39 -3.59
CA LEU A 93 -2.73 10.63 -5.00
C LEU A 93 -3.70 9.65 -5.67
N GLU A 94 -4.85 10.17 -6.11
CA GLU A 94 -5.85 9.34 -6.79
C GLU A 94 -5.35 8.95 -8.20
N LEU A 95 -5.11 7.66 -8.40
CA LEU A 95 -4.59 7.11 -9.64
C LEU A 95 -5.66 6.50 -10.55
N GLY A 96 -6.88 6.32 -10.05
CA GLY A 96 -7.96 5.66 -10.78
C GLY A 96 -8.28 6.32 -12.11
N ALA A 97 -8.44 7.64 -12.13
CA ALA A 97 -8.69 8.39 -13.35
C ALA A 97 -7.51 8.34 -14.34
N ARG A 98 -6.28 8.28 -13.81
CA ARG A 98 -5.07 8.13 -14.64
C ARG A 98 -5.01 6.73 -15.25
N THR A 99 -5.30 5.71 -14.48
CA THR A 99 -5.37 4.32 -14.93
C THR A 99 -6.45 4.14 -15.99
N ALA A 100 -7.65 4.68 -15.78
CA ALA A 100 -8.75 4.61 -16.74
C ALA A 100 -8.38 5.27 -18.10
N ARG A 101 -7.70 6.41 -18.08
CA ARG A 101 -7.20 7.07 -19.31
C ARG A 101 -6.17 6.20 -20.02
N PHE A 102 -5.28 5.56 -19.28
CA PHE A 102 -4.29 4.66 -19.83
C PHE A 102 -4.95 3.42 -20.47
N VAL A 103 -5.87 2.78 -19.76
CA VAL A 103 -6.62 1.62 -20.27
C VAL A 103 -7.43 2.00 -21.52
N LYS A 104 -8.08 3.16 -21.54
CA LYS A 104 -8.80 3.66 -22.72
C LYS A 104 -7.88 3.85 -23.92
N ARG A 105 -6.67 4.35 -23.70
CA ARG A 105 -5.68 4.61 -24.75
C ARG A 105 -5.04 3.32 -25.30
N TYR A 106 -4.76 2.35 -24.42
CA TYR A 106 -4.00 1.15 -24.72
C TYR A 106 -4.82 -0.15 -24.57
N GLY A 107 -6.12 -0.03 -24.37
CA GLY A 107 -7.02 -1.15 -24.09
C GLY A 107 -6.85 -2.36 -25.01
N PRO A 108 -6.73 -2.20 -26.33
CA PRO A 108 -6.50 -3.32 -27.26
C PRO A 108 -5.18 -4.06 -27.03
N ASP A 109 -4.19 -3.38 -26.46
CA ASP A 109 -2.85 -3.91 -26.20
C ASP A 109 -2.65 -4.26 -24.70
N TYR A 110 -3.69 -4.16 -23.88
CA TYR A 110 -3.59 -4.35 -22.43
C TYR A 110 -3.01 -5.72 -22.05
N GLU A 111 -3.50 -6.79 -22.67
CA GLU A 111 -2.97 -8.15 -22.42
C GLU A 111 -1.50 -8.28 -22.82
N ARG A 112 -1.12 -7.63 -23.89
CA ARG A 112 0.25 -7.60 -24.38
C ARG A 112 1.15 -6.87 -23.39
N MET A 113 0.72 -5.71 -22.91
CA MET A 113 1.44 -4.95 -21.89
C MET A 113 1.54 -5.71 -20.56
N SER A 114 0.47 -6.37 -20.14
CA SER A 114 0.45 -7.20 -18.93
C SER A 114 1.43 -8.37 -19.03
N ARG A 115 1.58 -8.98 -20.21
CA ARG A 115 2.58 -10.01 -20.45
C ARG A 115 4.01 -9.46 -20.39
N MET A 116 4.25 -8.29 -20.98
CA MET A 116 5.55 -7.59 -20.88
C MET A 116 5.95 -7.32 -19.45
N VAL A 117 5.03 -6.75 -18.65
CA VAL A 117 5.29 -6.45 -17.24
C VAL A 117 5.61 -7.73 -16.46
N ARG A 118 4.87 -8.81 -16.70
CA ARG A 118 5.15 -10.12 -16.10
C ARG A 118 6.53 -10.63 -16.48
N GLN A 119 6.89 -10.56 -17.75
CA GLN A 119 8.22 -10.99 -18.23
C GLN A 119 9.36 -10.21 -17.58
N VAL A 120 9.23 -8.89 -17.47
CA VAL A 120 10.23 -8.04 -16.78
C VAL A 120 10.32 -8.41 -15.29
N ARG A 121 9.19 -8.63 -14.63
CA ARG A 121 9.14 -9.07 -13.23
C ARG A 121 9.82 -10.44 -13.05
N ASP A 122 9.57 -11.38 -13.95
CA ASP A 122 10.16 -12.72 -13.87
C ASP A 122 11.69 -12.67 -14.05
N LEU A 123 12.18 -11.84 -14.95
CA LEU A 123 13.62 -11.58 -15.09
C LEU A 123 14.22 -10.99 -13.81
N ARG A 124 13.51 -10.07 -13.15
CA ARG A 124 13.91 -9.50 -11.88
C ARG A 124 13.95 -10.56 -10.77
N ASN A 125 12.94 -11.42 -10.70
CA ASN A 125 12.87 -12.50 -9.71
C ASN A 125 13.97 -13.56 -9.92
N GLN A 126 14.47 -13.71 -11.15
CA GLN A 126 15.64 -14.55 -11.47
C GLN A 126 16.98 -13.88 -11.11
N GLY A 127 16.98 -12.75 -10.41
CA GLY A 127 18.20 -12.03 -10.01
C GLY A 127 18.87 -11.25 -11.12
N LYS A 128 18.25 -11.10 -12.30
CA LYS A 128 18.79 -10.31 -13.40
C LYS A 128 18.64 -8.82 -13.10
N LYS A 129 19.71 -8.05 -13.30
CA LYS A 129 19.64 -6.60 -13.22
C LYS A 129 18.71 -6.07 -14.31
N ILE A 130 17.61 -5.47 -13.91
CA ILE A 130 16.69 -4.78 -14.81
C ILE A 130 17.23 -3.38 -15.07
N SER A 131 17.81 -3.20 -16.25
CA SER A 131 18.21 -1.91 -16.78
C SER A 131 17.13 -1.38 -17.75
N TRP A 132 17.14 -0.08 -18.00
CA TRP A 132 16.31 0.49 -19.07
C TRP A 132 16.56 -0.18 -20.44
N ARG A 133 17.78 -0.63 -20.69
CA ARG A 133 18.13 -1.40 -21.88
C ARG A 133 17.35 -2.73 -21.93
N THR A 134 17.31 -3.47 -20.83
CA THR A 134 16.54 -4.73 -20.71
C THR A 134 15.07 -4.51 -20.99
N VAL A 135 14.46 -3.49 -20.38
CA VAL A 135 13.04 -3.13 -20.60
C VAL A 135 12.80 -2.78 -22.08
N ARG A 136 13.67 -1.98 -22.67
CA ARG A 136 13.58 -1.58 -24.07
C ARG A 136 13.69 -2.78 -25.03
N ASP A 137 14.56 -3.73 -24.73
CA ASP A 137 14.74 -4.92 -25.56
C ASP A 137 13.52 -5.86 -25.48
N VAL A 138 12.92 -5.99 -24.30
CA VAL A 138 11.63 -6.68 -24.12
C VAL A 138 10.54 -5.99 -24.94
N ILE A 139 10.43 -4.66 -24.85
CA ILE A 139 9.46 -3.88 -25.64
C ILE A 139 9.67 -4.08 -27.15
N ARG A 140 10.90 -4.06 -27.62
CA ARG A 140 11.25 -4.28 -29.03
C ARG A 140 10.90 -5.68 -29.52
N SER A 141 11.12 -6.70 -28.69
CA SER A 141 10.80 -8.10 -29.02
C SER A 141 9.31 -8.33 -29.29
N TRP A 142 8.44 -7.46 -28.77
CA TRP A 142 6.99 -7.55 -28.91
C TRP A 142 6.44 -6.75 -30.12
N GLY A 143 7.30 -6.00 -30.83
CA GLY A 143 6.92 -5.14 -31.97
C GLY A 143 6.14 -3.87 -31.54
N ARG A 144 5.81 -3.03 -32.49
CA ARG A 144 5.01 -1.81 -32.23
C ARG A 144 3.56 -2.17 -31.92
N PRO A 145 2.93 -1.48 -30.93
CA PRO A 145 1.50 -1.60 -30.71
C PRO A 145 0.74 -1.20 -31.99
N ALA A 146 -0.36 -1.91 -32.29
CA ALA A 146 -1.23 -1.55 -33.39
C ALA A 146 -1.75 -0.11 -33.17
N ALA A 147 -1.68 0.71 -34.20
CA ALA A 147 -2.25 2.07 -34.12
C ALA A 147 -3.74 1.97 -33.79
N PRO A 148 -4.27 2.80 -32.87
CA PRO A 148 -5.68 2.79 -32.55
C PRO A 148 -6.48 3.01 -33.84
N LYS A 149 -7.38 2.11 -34.17
CA LYS A 149 -8.31 2.28 -35.30
C LYS A 149 -9.04 3.59 -35.08
N ARG A 150 -8.83 4.57 -35.93
CA ARG A 150 -9.62 5.81 -35.95
C ARG A 150 -11.08 5.39 -36.07
N GLY A 151 -11.87 5.66 -35.03
CA GLY A 151 -13.29 5.41 -35.07
C GLY A 151 -13.88 6.15 -36.29
N SER A 152 -14.52 5.40 -37.18
CA SER A 152 -15.34 5.96 -38.22
C SER A 152 -16.45 6.78 -37.58
N HIS A 153 -16.36 8.08 -37.66
CA HIS A 153 -17.50 8.93 -37.31
C HIS A 153 -18.65 8.57 -38.26
N PRO A 154 -19.84 8.25 -37.76
CA PRO A 154 -21.00 8.21 -38.62
C PRO A 154 -21.24 9.62 -39.17
N ARG A 155 -21.17 9.77 -40.48
CA ARG A 155 -21.64 10.96 -41.16
C ARG A 155 -23.14 11.09 -40.91
N ARG A 156 -23.57 12.19 -40.34
CA ARG A 156 -24.94 12.66 -40.43
C ARG A 156 -25.19 13.31 -41.81
#